data_379841d4acd5ee9ac65c19cfbaeb1289
#
_entry.id   379841d4acd5ee9ac65c19cfbaeb1289
#
_cell.length_a   1.000
_cell.length_b   1.000
_cell.length_c   1.000
_cell.angle_alpha   90.00
_cell.angle_beta   90.00
_cell.angle_gamma   90.00
#
_symmetry.space_group_name_H-M   'P 1'
#
loop_
_entity.id
_entity.type
_entity.pdbx_description
1 polymer ?
#
loop_
_entity_poly.entity_id
_entity_poly.type
_entity_poly.pdbx_seq_one_letter_code
_entity_poly.pdbx_strand_id
1 'polypeptide(L)'
;MCIRDRNIFAEGVNFSFPSTPDQGDGLTDAGKELIRFCNRKKILIDLSHLNEKGFWDIAKISDKPLVATHSNVHSLCPSPRNLTQSQLAAIAETNGVVGLNFGIGFLHPEGKQDKNLSLDNMCKHLDALLEILGEDGVALGSDFDGIQISNHISDCSGLPQLIASMKKNGYDDTLIQK
;
A
#
# COMPACT_ATOMS: atom_id res chain seq x y z
N MET A 1 0.73 -4.85 -12.70
CA MET A 1 0.59 -6.31 -12.58
C MET A 1 0.88 -6.67 -11.14
N CYS A 2 -0.11 -7.13 -10.40
CA CYS A 2 0.05 -7.61 -9.04
C CYS A 2 0.56 -9.05 -9.08
N ILE A 3 1.69 -9.33 -8.43
CA ILE A 3 2.23 -10.70 -8.31
C ILE A 3 1.63 -11.30 -7.05
N ARG A 4 0.32 -11.54 -7.07
CA ARG A 4 -0.46 -11.91 -5.89
C ARG A 4 -0.39 -13.39 -5.53
N ASP A 5 -0.11 -14.26 -6.47
CA ASP A 5 -0.34 -15.68 -6.27
C ASP A 5 0.96 -16.46 -6.03
N ARG A 6 0.90 -17.44 -5.14
CA ARG A 6 1.88 -18.52 -5.03
C ARG A 6 2.07 -19.12 -6.40
N ASN A 7 3.06 -18.68 -7.09
CA ASN A 7 3.28 -19.16 -8.43
C ASN A 7 4.77 -19.17 -8.74
N ILE A 8 5.08 -19.49 -9.96
CA ILE A 8 6.44 -19.58 -10.48
C ILE A 8 7.27 -18.30 -10.31
N PHE A 9 6.69 -17.17 -9.87
CA PHE A 9 7.36 -15.87 -9.83
C PHE A 9 7.79 -15.43 -8.43
N ALA A 10 7.08 -15.84 -7.37
CA ALA A 10 7.43 -15.50 -5.99
C ALA A 10 7.16 -16.68 -5.05
N GLU A 11 8.09 -16.96 -4.16
CA GLU A 11 7.97 -18.04 -3.16
C GLU A 11 7.28 -17.54 -1.89
N GLY A 12 7.50 -16.27 -1.56
CA GLY A 12 6.92 -15.65 -0.37
C GLY A 12 5.68 -14.82 -0.68
N VAL A 13 4.79 -14.79 0.30
CA VAL A 13 3.59 -13.95 0.29
C VAL A 13 3.44 -13.27 1.63
N ASN A 14 2.92 -12.04 1.64
CA ASN A 14 2.39 -11.48 2.85
C ASN A 14 0.89 -11.85 2.97
N PHE A 15 0.46 -12.17 4.16
CA PHE A 15 -0.92 -12.50 4.43
C PHE A 15 -1.71 -11.25 4.82
N SER A 16 -2.97 -11.23 4.38
CA SER A 16 -3.87 -10.10 4.63
C SER A 16 -4.33 -9.95 6.09
N PHE A 17 -3.90 -10.86 6.96
CA PHE A 17 -4.31 -10.83 8.37
C PHE A 17 -3.18 -10.29 9.24
N PRO A 18 -3.44 -9.29 10.12
CA PRO A 18 -2.42 -8.65 10.94
C PRO A 18 -1.59 -9.60 11.81
N SER A 19 -2.20 -10.72 12.23
CA SER A 19 -1.55 -11.71 13.09
C SER A 19 -0.70 -12.73 12.31
N THR A 20 -0.69 -12.69 10.99
CA THR A 20 0.03 -13.65 10.16
C THR A 20 1.36 -13.03 9.72
N PRO A 21 2.51 -13.61 10.12
CA PRO A 21 3.80 -13.06 9.71
C PRO A 21 4.04 -13.27 8.22
N ASP A 22 4.93 -12.44 7.67
CA ASP A 22 5.51 -12.66 6.35
C ASP A 22 6.16 -14.04 6.27
N GLN A 23 5.97 -14.74 5.15
CA GLN A 23 6.48 -16.09 4.95
C GLN A 23 7.19 -16.25 3.62
N GLY A 24 8.09 -17.22 3.59
CA GLY A 24 8.77 -17.66 2.39
C GLY A 24 9.93 -16.75 1.97
N ASP A 25 10.53 -17.10 0.86
CA ASP A 25 11.59 -16.32 0.23
C ASP A 25 11.02 -15.24 -0.70
N GLY A 26 11.90 -14.50 -1.36
CA GLY A 26 11.52 -13.42 -2.28
C GLY A 26 11.13 -13.96 -3.67
N LEU A 27 11.63 -13.30 -4.70
CA LEU A 27 11.35 -13.68 -6.08
C LEU A 27 12.14 -14.92 -6.49
N THR A 28 11.48 -15.81 -7.24
CA THR A 28 12.17 -16.85 -7.99
C THR A 28 13.03 -16.24 -9.11
N ASP A 29 13.90 -17.02 -9.74
CA ASP A 29 14.65 -16.55 -10.90
C ASP A 29 13.71 -16.17 -12.05
N ALA A 30 12.63 -16.91 -12.27
CA ALA A 30 11.60 -16.57 -13.24
C ALA A 30 10.90 -15.24 -12.89
N GLY A 31 10.68 -14.97 -11.60
CA GLY A 31 10.15 -13.69 -11.11
C GLY A 31 11.11 -12.53 -11.41
N LYS A 32 12.38 -12.71 -11.16
CA LYS A 32 13.41 -11.69 -11.45
C LYS A 32 13.48 -11.38 -12.95
N GLU A 33 13.39 -12.38 -13.80
CA GLU A 33 13.32 -12.18 -15.27
C GLU A 33 12.03 -11.45 -15.68
N LEU A 34 10.90 -11.78 -15.07
CA LEU A 34 9.65 -11.08 -15.31
C LEU A 34 9.76 -9.58 -14.95
N ILE A 35 10.38 -9.24 -13.83
CA ILE A 35 10.61 -7.83 -13.44
C ILE A 35 11.43 -7.10 -14.50
N ARG A 36 12.54 -7.71 -14.95
CA ARG A 36 13.37 -7.13 -16.03
C ARG A 36 12.58 -6.95 -17.34
N PHE A 37 11.74 -7.93 -17.68
CA PHE A 37 10.86 -7.83 -18.85
C PHE A 37 9.85 -6.68 -18.72
N CYS A 38 9.17 -6.56 -17.56
CA CYS A 38 8.23 -5.49 -17.29
C CYS A 38 8.90 -4.11 -17.39
N ASN A 39 10.10 -3.94 -16.84
CA ASN A 39 10.88 -2.70 -16.93
C ASN A 39 11.17 -2.32 -18.40
N ARG A 40 11.64 -3.29 -19.21
CA ARG A 40 11.88 -3.06 -20.63
C ARG A 40 10.61 -2.69 -21.40
N LYS A 41 9.46 -3.23 -21.00
CA LYS A 41 8.16 -2.98 -21.64
C LYS A 41 7.41 -1.78 -21.04
N LYS A 42 7.98 -1.11 -20.03
CA LYS A 42 7.33 -0.01 -19.29
C LYS A 42 5.99 -0.43 -18.68
N ILE A 43 5.92 -1.66 -18.18
CA ILE A 43 4.76 -2.18 -17.45
C ILE A 43 4.99 -1.88 -15.98
N LEU A 44 4.04 -1.19 -15.33
CA LEU A 44 4.07 -0.91 -13.90
C LEU A 44 4.05 -2.22 -13.10
N ILE A 45 4.92 -2.29 -12.09
CA ILE A 45 4.98 -3.40 -11.14
C ILE A 45 4.38 -2.91 -9.82
N ASP A 46 3.34 -3.59 -9.37
CA ASP A 46 2.70 -3.29 -8.09
C ASP A 46 3.35 -4.13 -6.98
N LEU A 47 3.87 -3.45 -5.96
CA LEU A 47 4.52 -4.04 -4.81
C LEU A 47 3.53 -4.48 -3.71
N SER A 48 2.26 -4.11 -3.83
CA SER A 48 1.24 -4.55 -2.89
C SER A 48 1.14 -6.08 -2.89
N HIS A 49 0.95 -6.68 -1.71
CA HIS A 49 0.93 -8.14 -1.48
C HIS A 49 2.27 -8.88 -1.57
N LEU A 50 3.37 -8.23 -1.83
CA LEU A 50 4.68 -8.86 -1.72
C LEU A 50 5.09 -8.98 -0.25
N ASN A 51 5.78 -10.06 0.09
CA ASN A 51 6.48 -10.14 1.35
C ASN A 51 7.71 -9.21 1.34
N GLU A 52 8.31 -8.97 2.49
CA GLU A 52 9.44 -8.05 2.61
C GLU A 52 10.62 -8.45 1.70
N LYS A 53 10.96 -9.73 1.62
CA LYS A 53 12.04 -10.22 0.75
C LYS A 53 11.75 -9.93 -0.72
N GLY A 54 10.52 -10.18 -1.17
CA GLY A 54 10.09 -9.91 -2.55
C GLY A 54 10.12 -8.41 -2.88
N PHE A 55 9.73 -7.56 -1.93
CA PHE A 55 9.87 -6.11 -2.08
C PHE A 55 11.33 -5.71 -2.36
N TRP A 56 12.27 -6.18 -1.51
CA TRP A 56 13.67 -5.83 -1.66
C TRP A 56 14.32 -6.43 -2.90
N ASP A 57 13.86 -7.60 -3.37
CA ASP A 57 14.31 -8.16 -4.64
C ASP A 57 13.91 -7.28 -5.81
N ILE A 58 12.67 -6.75 -5.83
CA ILE A 58 12.23 -5.82 -6.86
C ILE A 58 12.99 -4.50 -6.77
N ALA A 59 13.12 -3.93 -5.57
CA ALA A 59 13.83 -2.67 -5.36
C ALA A 59 15.28 -2.72 -5.88
N LYS A 60 15.95 -3.88 -5.79
CA LYS A 60 17.31 -4.08 -6.33
C LYS A 60 17.36 -4.22 -7.85
N ILE A 61 16.28 -4.71 -8.47
CA ILE A 61 16.25 -5.05 -9.90
C ILE A 61 15.62 -3.93 -10.74
N SER A 62 14.62 -3.23 -10.17
CA SER A 62 13.88 -2.22 -10.91
C SER A 62 14.71 -0.97 -11.14
N ASP A 63 14.64 -0.45 -12.36
CA ASP A 63 15.16 0.86 -12.77
C ASP A 63 14.01 1.89 -12.93
N LYS A 64 12.83 1.56 -12.45
CA LYS A 64 11.61 2.37 -12.52
C LYS A 64 11.11 2.71 -11.12
N PRO A 65 10.29 3.78 -10.97
CA PRO A 65 9.67 4.11 -9.71
C PRO A 65 8.98 2.90 -9.07
N LEU A 66 9.17 2.75 -7.77
CA LEU A 66 8.53 1.70 -6.98
C LEU A 66 7.10 2.15 -6.65
N VAL A 67 6.13 1.29 -6.90
CA VAL A 67 4.70 1.61 -6.70
C VAL A 67 4.02 0.54 -5.88
N ALA A 68 3.36 0.95 -4.80
CA ALA A 68 2.44 0.10 -4.05
C ALA A 68 1.03 0.68 -4.17
N THR A 69 0.21 0.09 -5.03
CA THR A 69 -1.10 0.67 -5.39
C THR A 69 -2.09 0.72 -4.22
N HIS A 70 -1.93 -0.16 -3.21
CA HIS A 70 -2.83 -0.24 -2.05
C HIS A 70 -2.12 -0.81 -0.82
N SER A 71 -1.41 0.05 -0.09
CA SER A 71 -0.67 -0.30 1.14
C SER A 71 -0.69 0.85 2.14
N ASN A 72 -0.48 0.54 3.42
CA ASN A 72 -0.54 1.51 4.50
C ASN A 72 0.79 1.56 5.27
N VAL A 73 0.80 2.23 6.42
CA VAL A 73 2.00 2.49 7.23
C VAL A 73 2.10 1.48 8.37
N HIS A 74 3.16 0.67 8.37
CA HIS A 74 3.37 -0.40 9.36
C HIS A 74 3.50 0.11 10.80
N SER A 75 4.11 1.26 11.03
CA SER A 75 4.25 1.82 12.39
C SER A 75 2.93 2.21 13.04
N LEU A 76 1.88 2.47 12.23
CA LEU A 76 0.54 2.79 12.72
C LEU A 76 -0.34 1.56 12.87
N CYS A 77 -0.13 0.54 12.05
CA CYS A 77 -0.78 -0.77 12.15
C CYS A 77 0.23 -1.84 11.73
N PRO A 78 0.77 -2.64 12.68
CA PRO A 78 1.85 -3.59 12.42
C PRO A 78 1.34 -4.86 11.71
N SER A 79 0.84 -4.66 10.50
CA SER A 79 0.43 -5.73 9.58
C SER A 79 1.53 -5.97 8.55
N PRO A 80 1.85 -7.23 8.16
CA PRO A 80 2.78 -7.51 7.08
C PRO A 80 2.33 -6.97 5.71
N ARG A 81 1.06 -6.58 5.58
CA ARG A 81 0.54 -5.88 4.39
C ARG A 81 0.94 -4.41 4.32
N ASN A 82 1.35 -3.83 5.44
CA ASN A 82 1.72 -2.42 5.53
C ASN A 82 3.23 -2.24 5.35
N LEU A 83 3.61 -1.12 4.77
CA LEU A 83 4.99 -0.79 4.44
C LEU A 83 5.75 -0.30 5.67
N THR A 84 6.93 -0.82 5.88
CA THR A 84 7.87 -0.34 6.90
C THR A 84 8.45 1.01 6.50
N GLN A 85 9.01 1.74 7.46
CA GLN A 85 9.65 3.03 7.18
C GLN A 85 10.78 2.92 6.14
N SER A 86 11.56 1.83 6.17
CA SER A 86 12.62 1.59 5.18
C SER A 86 12.06 1.35 3.78
N GLN A 87 10.95 0.63 3.66
CA GLN A 87 10.29 0.41 2.38
C GLN A 87 9.69 1.72 1.81
N LEU A 88 9.06 2.53 2.67
CA LEU A 88 8.55 3.85 2.28
C LEU A 88 9.68 4.78 1.82
N ALA A 89 10.82 4.79 2.53
CA ALA A 89 11.99 5.56 2.11
C ALA A 89 12.51 5.12 0.73
N ALA A 90 12.59 3.81 0.47
CA ALA A 90 13.00 3.28 -0.83
C ALA A 90 12.01 3.67 -1.96
N ILE A 91 10.70 3.72 -1.66
CA ILE A 91 9.70 4.21 -2.62
C ILE A 91 9.92 5.70 -2.90
N ALA A 92 10.13 6.52 -1.85
CA ALA A 92 10.40 7.95 -2.00
C ALA A 92 11.66 8.24 -2.84
N GLU A 93 12.77 7.52 -2.60
CA GLU A 93 14.02 7.66 -3.34
C GLU A 93 13.88 7.43 -4.84
N THR A 94 12.88 6.65 -5.26
CA THR A 94 12.59 6.38 -6.68
C THR A 94 11.51 7.31 -7.26
N ASN A 95 11.04 8.33 -6.52
CA ASN A 95 9.86 9.12 -6.85
C ASN A 95 8.64 8.22 -7.13
N GLY A 96 8.46 7.21 -6.29
CA GLY A 96 7.38 6.24 -6.39
C GLY A 96 6.09 6.72 -5.73
N VAL A 97 5.07 5.86 -5.73
CA VAL A 97 3.74 6.20 -5.24
C VAL A 97 3.20 5.09 -4.34
N VAL A 98 2.53 5.49 -3.27
CA VAL A 98 1.75 4.59 -2.41
C VAL A 98 0.29 5.00 -2.41
N GLY A 99 -0.60 4.10 -2.79
CA GLY A 99 -2.04 4.26 -2.64
C GLY A 99 -2.52 3.79 -1.26
N LEU A 100 -3.21 4.65 -0.51
CA LEU A 100 -3.80 4.30 0.78
C LEU A 100 -4.84 3.18 0.61
N ASN A 101 -4.64 2.03 1.24
CA ASN A 101 -5.62 0.95 1.30
C ASN A 101 -6.70 1.25 2.36
N PHE A 102 -7.98 1.07 2.00
CA PHE A 102 -9.12 1.37 2.88
C PHE A 102 -9.50 0.20 3.80
N GLY A 103 -8.81 -0.92 3.71
CA GLY A 103 -9.08 -2.11 4.53
C GLY A 103 -8.92 -1.84 6.02
N ILE A 104 -10.01 -2.02 6.77
CA ILE A 104 -10.06 -1.68 8.21
C ILE A 104 -9.01 -2.42 9.03
N GLY A 105 -8.68 -3.66 8.70
CA GLY A 105 -7.65 -4.44 9.38
C GLY A 105 -6.21 -3.94 9.13
N PHE A 106 -6.01 -3.05 8.16
CA PHE A 106 -4.72 -2.44 7.83
C PHE A 106 -4.61 -0.99 8.31
N LEU A 107 -5.73 -0.43 8.76
CA LEU A 107 -5.85 0.93 9.28
C LEU A 107 -5.98 0.97 10.81
N HIS A 108 -6.59 -0.07 11.39
CA HIS A 108 -6.80 -0.14 12.83
C HIS A 108 -5.48 -0.42 13.55
N PRO A 109 -5.08 0.36 14.59
CA PRO A 109 -3.80 0.20 15.27
C PRO A 109 -3.52 -1.21 15.81
N GLU A 110 -4.56 -1.93 16.19
CA GLU A 110 -4.49 -3.31 16.68
C GLU A 110 -4.88 -4.34 15.61
N GLY A 111 -5.04 -3.93 14.34
CA GLY A 111 -5.46 -4.81 13.25
C GLY A 111 -6.88 -5.38 13.35
N LYS A 112 -7.74 -4.78 14.19
CA LYS A 112 -9.12 -5.25 14.38
C LYS A 112 -10.00 -4.96 13.17
N GLN A 113 -10.98 -5.85 12.95
CA GLN A 113 -11.99 -5.71 11.88
C GLN A 113 -13.20 -4.91 12.37
N ASP A 114 -12.95 -3.66 12.81
CA ASP A 114 -14.02 -2.75 13.29
C ASP A 114 -14.64 -2.01 12.11
N LYS A 115 -15.85 -2.40 11.72
CA LYS A 115 -16.61 -1.76 10.64
C LYS A 115 -16.95 -0.28 10.90
N ASN A 116 -16.88 0.18 12.13
CA ASN A 116 -17.13 1.58 12.50
C ASN A 116 -15.83 2.35 12.72
N LEU A 117 -14.70 1.83 12.23
CA LEU A 117 -13.42 2.53 12.32
C LEU A 117 -13.54 3.94 11.74
N SER A 118 -13.15 4.94 12.55
CA SER A 118 -13.19 6.36 12.15
C SER A 118 -12.31 6.63 10.94
N LEU A 119 -12.76 7.50 10.04
CA LEU A 119 -11.97 7.99 8.90
C LEU A 119 -10.73 8.78 9.34
N ASP A 120 -10.67 9.26 10.58
CA ASP A 120 -9.46 9.89 11.14
C ASP A 120 -8.26 8.91 11.16
N ASN A 121 -8.50 7.58 11.18
CA ASN A 121 -7.41 6.61 11.04
C ASN A 121 -6.84 6.59 9.61
N MET A 122 -7.67 6.80 8.59
CA MET A 122 -7.19 7.00 7.22
C MET A 122 -6.33 8.26 7.11
N CYS A 123 -6.78 9.38 7.70
CA CYS A 123 -6.03 10.63 7.72
C CYS A 123 -4.66 10.45 8.40
N LYS A 124 -4.57 9.73 9.53
CA LYS A 124 -3.28 9.44 10.18
C LYS A 124 -2.31 8.69 9.27
N HIS A 125 -2.81 7.70 8.51
CA HIS A 125 -1.97 6.99 7.56
C HIS A 125 -1.57 7.88 6.38
N LEU A 126 -2.48 8.74 5.88
CA LEU A 126 -2.17 9.75 4.86
C LEU A 126 -1.09 10.73 5.33
N ASP A 127 -1.22 11.27 6.55
CA ASP A 127 -0.23 12.18 7.14
C ASP A 127 1.16 11.55 7.16
N ALA A 128 1.26 10.30 7.63
CA ALA A 128 2.52 9.58 7.71
C ALA A 128 3.10 9.23 6.31
N LEU A 129 2.25 8.97 5.32
CA LEU A 129 2.67 8.77 3.93
C LEU A 129 3.17 10.09 3.32
N LEU A 130 2.44 11.19 3.52
CA LEU A 130 2.81 12.52 3.03
C LEU A 130 4.13 13.01 3.62
N GLU A 131 4.38 12.74 4.91
CA GLU A 131 5.64 13.10 5.58
C GLU A 131 6.86 12.46 4.91
N ILE A 132 6.74 11.21 4.41
CA ILE A 132 7.86 10.46 3.86
C ILE A 132 7.96 10.61 2.34
N LEU A 133 6.82 10.57 1.65
CA LEU A 133 6.75 10.50 0.19
C LEU A 133 6.53 11.87 -0.48
N GLY A 134 6.09 12.87 0.30
CA GLY A 134 5.61 14.15 -0.25
C GLY A 134 4.25 14.02 -0.95
N GLU A 135 3.73 15.15 -1.37
CA GLU A 135 2.37 15.27 -1.93
C GLU A 135 2.18 14.51 -3.26
N ASP A 136 3.22 14.37 -4.07
CA ASP A 136 3.18 13.70 -5.36
C ASP A 136 3.38 12.18 -5.24
N GLY A 137 3.75 11.68 -4.04
CA GLY A 137 4.00 10.27 -3.76
C GLY A 137 2.82 9.53 -3.11
N VAL A 138 1.70 10.19 -2.88
CA VAL A 138 0.54 9.60 -2.18
C VAL A 138 -0.69 9.60 -3.07
N ALA A 139 -1.45 8.52 -3.02
CA ALA A 139 -2.69 8.35 -3.77
C ALA A 139 -3.74 7.59 -2.93
N LEU A 140 -4.94 7.44 -3.44
CA LEU A 140 -5.98 6.59 -2.87
C LEU A 140 -6.02 5.24 -3.60
N GLY A 141 -5.78 4.15 -2.88
CA GLY A 141 -5.78 2.78 -3.37
C GLY A 141 -6.85 1.95 -2.67
N SER A 142 -8.11 2.29 -2.88
CA SER A 142 -9.24 1.88 -2.05
C SER A 142 -9.37 0.38 -1.76
N ASP A 143 -9.00 -0.47 -2.70
CA ASP A 143 -9.23 -1.93 -2.63
C ASP A 143 -10.73 -2.27 -2.46
N PHE A 144 -11.64 -1.46 -3.04
CA PHE A 144 -13.08 -1.72 -3.05
C PHE A 144 -13.35 -3.11 -3.62
N ASP A 145 -14.34 -3.80 -3.05
CA ASP A 145 -14.74 -5.17 -3.35
C ASP A 145 -13.67 -6.25 -3.02
N GLY A 146 -12.42 -5.87 -2.75
CA GLY A 146 -11.33 -6.78 -2.38
C GLY A 146 -11.21 -7.02 -0.87
N ILE A 147 -11.64 -6.07 -0.04
CA ILE A 147 -11.49 -6.11 1.40
C ILE A 147 -12.64 -5.43 2.14
N GLN A 148 -12.78 -5.73 3.44
CA GLN A 148 -13.74 -5.05 4.30
C GLN A 148 -13.28 -3.64 4.64
N ILE A 149 -14.12 -2.65 4.31
CA ILE A 149 -13.89 -1.23 4.57
C ILE A 149 -14.86 -0.69 5.62
N SER A 150 -14.59 0.53 6.11
CA SER A 150 -15.44 1.18 7.11
C SER A 150 -16.84 1.48 6.56
N ASN A 151 -17.88 1.29 7.39
CA ASN A 151 -19.25 1.69 7.11
C ASN A 151 -19.40 3.20 6.82
N HIS A 152 -18.42 4.02 7.20
CA HIS A 152 -18.41 5.46 6.93
C HIS A 152 -18.12 5.80 5.47
N ILE A 153 -17.54 4.84 4.70
CA ILE A 153 -17.34 4.98 3.25
C ILE A 153 -18.25 4.02 2.50
N SER A 154 -18.27 2.75 2.90
CA SER A 154 -19.02 1.63 2.29
C SER A 154 -18.62 1.31 0.85
N ASP A 155 -18.58 2.28 -0.04
CA ASP A 155 -18.22 2.15 -1.47
C ASP A 155 -17.74 3.50 -2.02
N CYS A 156 -17.56 3.60 -3.33
CA CYS A 156 -17.07 4.83 -3.98
C CYS A 156 -17.98 6.05 -3.78
N SER A 157 -19.28 5.86 -3.48
CA SER A 157 -20.20 6.97 -3.17
C SER A 157 -19.89 7.62 -1.83
N GLY A 158 -19.13 6.95 -0.97
CA GLY A 158 -18.65 7.45 0.32
C GLY A 158 -17.36 8.28 0.26
N LEU A 159 -16.71 8.42 -0.89
CA LEU A 159 -15.51 9.26 -1.02
C LEU A 159 -15.71 10.71 -0.56
N PRO A 160 -16.89 11.37 -0.76
CA PRO A 160 -17.13 12.69 -0.20
C PRO A 160 -16.97 12.76 1.33
N GLN A 161 -17.29 11.68 2.06
CA GLN A 161 -17.10 11.62 3.52
C GLN A 161 -15.61 11.57 3.88
N LEU A 162 -14.79 10.86 3.11
CA LEU A 162 -13.34 10.88 3.28
C LEU A 162 -12.79 12.28 3.02
N ILE A 163 -13.20 12.94 1.94
CA ILE A 163 -12.81 14.32 1.64
C ILE A 163 -13.21 15.27 2.78
N ALA A 164 -14.41 15.12 3.34
CA ALA A 164 -14.85 15.93 4.49
C ALA A 164 -13.97 15.67 5.72
N SER A 165 -13.57 14.42 5.97
CA SER A 165 -12.65 14.06 7.05
C SER A 165 -11.24 14.65 6.82
N MET A 166 -10.72 14.60 5.59
CA MET A 166 -9.43 15.21 5.22
C MET A 166 -9.46 16.72 5.51
N LYS A 167 -10.50 17.44 5.05
CA LYS A 167 -10.67 18.88 5.31
C LYS A 167 -10.72 19.19 6.79
N LYS A 168 -11.45 18.39 7.58
CA LYS A 168 -11.50 18.53 9.05
C LYS A 168 -10.13 18.32 9.70
N ASN A 169 -9.27 17.50 9.13
CA ASN A 169 -7.90 17.24 9.56
C ASN A 169 -6.87 18.23 8.95
N GLY A 170 -7.33 19.30 8.28
CA GLY A 170 -6.49 20.40 7.84
C GLY A 170 -5.96 20.32 6.41
N TYR A 171 -6.41 19.33 5.62
CA TYR A 171 -6.05 19.25 4.19
C TYR A 171 -6.78 20.36 3.42
N ASP A 172 -6.06 21.10 2.62
CA ASP A 172 -6.64 22.08 1.71
C ASP A 172 -7.10 21.44 0.39
N ASP A 173 -7.86 22.21 -0.39
CA ASP A 173 -8.40 21.72 -1.66
C ASP A 173 -7.30 21.41 -2.69
N THR A 174 -6.15 22.07 -2.62
CA THR A 174 -5.02 21.86 -3.53
C THR A 174 -4.39 20.48 -3.30
N LEU A 175 -4.15 20.15 -2.03
CA LEU A 175 -3.61 18.84 -1.65
C LEU A 175 -4.60 17.71 -1.95
N ILE A 176 -5.90 17.92 -1.71
CA ILE A 176 -6.94 16.91 -1.96
C ILE A 176 -7.10 16.60 -3.46
N GLN A 177 -6.81 17.55 -4.35
CA GLN A 177 -6.93 17.40 -5.80
C GLN A 177 -5.70 16.77 -6.47
N LYS A 178 -4.60 16.61 -5.75
CA LYS A 178 -3.41 15.90 -6.22
C LYS A 178 -3.61 14.38 -6.18
#